data_9d74d2d844aae1a799964802e2914f44
#
_entry.id   9d74d2d844aae1a799964802e2914f44
#
_cell.length_a   1.000
_cell.length_b   1.000
_cell.length_c   1.000
_cell.angle_alpha   90.00
_cell.angle_beta   90.00
_cell.angle_gamma   90.00
#
_symmetry.space_group_name_H-M   'P 1'
#
loop_
_entity.id
_entity.type
_entity.pdbx_description
1 polymer ?
#
loop_
_entity_poly.entity_id
_entity_poly.type
_entity_poly.pdbx_seq_one_letter_code
_entity_poly.pdbx_strand_id
1 'polypeptide(L)'
;MRVVNSKFSSKIEADAMNALAKHELINVLPGILSIEVVRITDLHSIVVNKFDSKESAEKSKELVINKLKSNSNIKVEIFEGNRSFIIEKS
;
A
#
# COMPACT_ATOMS: atom_id res chain seq x y z
N MET A 1 -8.22 -7.54 -2.47
CA MET A 1 -7.86 -6.28 -1.81
C MET A 1 -6.72 -6.53 -0.86
N ARG A 2 -5.78 -5.63 -0.83
CA ARG A 2 -4.59 -5.75 0.03
C ARG A 2 -4.55 -4.60 1.02
N VAL A 3 -4.30 -4.93 2.29
CA VAL A 3 -4.11 -3.95 3.36
C VAL A 3 -2.67 -4.02 3.82
N VAL A 4 -1.98 -2.90 3.80
CA VAL A 4 -0.57 -2.81 4.17
C VAL A 4 -0.44 -1.92 5.40
N ASN A 5 0.01 -2.50 6.50
CA ASN A 5 0.28 -1.76 7.72
C ASN A 5 1.78 -1.41 7.74
N SER A 6 2.09 -0.13 7.66
CA SER A 6 3.47 0.35 7.51
C SER A 6 3.86 1.23 8.70
N LYS A 7 4.98 0.90 9.32
CA LYS A 7 5.58 1.69 10.40
C LYS A 7 6.93 2.20 9.95
N PHE A 8 7.15 3.49 10.13
CA PHE A 8 8.33 4.20 9.65
C PHE A 8 9.21 4.66 10.82
N SER A 9 10.50 4.86 10.53
CA SER A 9 11.45 5.37 11.52
C SER A 9 11.46 6.89 11.60
N SER A 10 10.93 7.59 10.60
CA SER A 10 10.88 9.05 10.56
C SER A 10 9.71 9.55 9.72
N LYS A 11 9.32 10.80 9.96
CA LYS A 11 8.30 11.47 9.18
C LYS A 11 8.72 11.64 7.71
N ILE A 12 9.99 11.94 7.48
CA ILE A 12 10.54 12.08 6.12
C ILE A 12 10.39 10.78 5.34
N GLU A 13 10.69 9.64 5.97
CA GLU A 13 10.53 8.32 5.36
C GLU A 13 9.07 8.05 5.03
N ALA A 14 8.15 8.36 5.94
CA ALA A 14 6.72 8.19 5.71
C ALA A 14 6.21 9.08 4.58
N ASP A 15 6.65 10.34 4.53
CA ASP A 15 6.28 11.29 3.47
C ASP A 15 6.79 10.79 2.11
N ALA A 16 8.01 10.26 2.06
CA ALA A 16 8.59 9.70 0.84
C ALA A 16 7.80 8.51 0.32
N MET A 17 7.34 7.63 1.22
CA MET A 17 6.53 6.48 0.83
C MET A 17 5.15 6.89 0.32
N ASN A 18 4.53 7.90 0.92
CA ASN A 18 3.27 8.44 0.45
C ASN A 18 3.42 9.02 -0.96
N ALA A 19 4.49 9.76 -1.22
CA ALA A 19 4.78 10.30 -2.53
C ALA A 19 5.03 9.20 -3.57
N LEU A 20 5.76 8.15 -3.20
CA LEU A 20 6.00 6.99 -4.05
C LEU A 20 4.68 6.32 -4.46
N ALA A 21 3.78 6.10 -3.50
CA ALA A 21 2.48 5.50 -3.78
C ALA A 21 1.64 6.37 -4.73
N LYS A 22 1.60 7.67 -4.46
CA LYS A 22 0.78 8.62 -5.21
C LYS A 22 1.27 8.84 -6.64
N HIS A 23 2.57 8.94 -6.84
CA HIS A 23 3.16 9.38 -8.11
C HIS A 23 3.77 8.26 -8.94
N GLU A 24 4.13 7.15 -8.34
CA GLU A 24 4.79 6.04 -9.04
C GLU A 24 3.97 4.76 -9.00
N LEU A 25 3.64 4.24 -7.83
CA LEU A 25 2.99 2.92 -7.71
C LEU A 25 1.65 2.85 -8.43
N ILE A 26 0.86 3.91 -8.42
CA ILE A 26 -0.42 3.94 -9.11
C ILE A 26 -0.27 3.75 -10.63
N ASN A 27 0.89 4.06 -11.17
CA ASN A 27 1.15 3.96 -12.61
C ASN A 27 1.89 2.68 -13.01
N VAL A 28 2.58 2.01 -12.09
CA VAL A 28 3.46 0.89 -12.43
C VAL A 28 2.99 -0.47 -11.91
N LEU A 29 2.13 -0.52 -10.90
CA LEU A 29 1.66 -1.80 -10.38
C LEU A 29 0.65 -2.44 -11.33
N PRO A 30 0.89 -3.70 -11.78
CA PRO A 30 -0.04 -4.39 -12.68
C PRO A 30 -1.44 -4.50 -12.09
N GLY A 31 -2.45 -4.11 -12.86
CA GLY A 31 -3.85 -4.27 -12.49
C GLY A 31 -4.32 -3.46 -11.28
N ILE A 32 -3.53 -2.48 -10.84
CA ILE A 32 -3.95 -1.62 -9.72
C ILE A 32 -5.14 -0.75 -10.13
N LEU A 33 -6.19 -0.77 -9.34
CA LEU A 33 -7.39 0.05 -9.55
C LEU A 33 -7.42 1.25 -8.64
N SER A 34 -6.97 1.09 -7.40
CA SER A 34 -6.94 2.19 -6.45
C SER A 34 -5.90 1.97 -5.35
N ILE A 35 -5.38 3.07 -4.84
CA ILE A 35 -4.51 3.11 -3.67
C ILE A 35 -5.10 4.14 -2.72
N GLU A 36 -5.42 3.71 -1.50
CA GLU A 36 -5.92 4.56 -0.44
C GLU A 36 -4.91 4.56 0.70
N VAL A 37 -4.52 5.73 1.17
CA VAL A 37 -3.57 5.85 2.28
C VAL A 37 -4.22 6.58 3.43
N VAL A 38 -4.22 5.93 4.60
CA VAL A 38 -4.67 6.55 5.85
C VAL A 38 -3.46 6.78 6.73
N ARG A 39 -3.15 8.04 6.99
CA ARG A 39 -2.04 8.43 7.87
C ARG A 39 -2.55 8.43 9.31
N ILE A 40 -2.14 7.41 10.10
CA ILE A 40 -2.56 7.27 11.50
C ILE A 40 -1.78 8.24 12.38
N THR A 41 -0.46 8.22 12.23
CA THR A 41 0.48 9.13 12.88
C THR A 41 1.57 9.51 11.89
N ASP A 42 2.51 10.37 12.27
CA ASP A 42 3.67 10.72 11.43
C ASP A 42 4.51 9.48 11.07
N LEU A 43 4.42 8.41 11.87
CA LEU A 43 5.23 7.20 11.69
C LEU A 43 4.43 5.97 11.34
N HIS A 44 3.12 6.09 11.14
CA HIS A 44 2.25 4.93 10.93
C HIS A 44 1.20 5.23 9.87
N SER A 45 1.15 4.40 8.84
CA SER A 45 0.16 4.49 7.77
C SER A 45 -0.47 3.14 7.50
N ILE A 46 -1.73 3.17 7.08
CA ILE A 46 -2.41 2.00 6.54
C ILE A 46 -2.75 2.30 5.08
N VAL A 47 -2.39 1.36 4.21
CA VAL A 47 -2.61 1.49 2.77
C VAL A 47 -3.57 0.39 2.33
N VAL A 48 -4.60 0.77 1.58
CA VAL A 48 -5.54 -0.19 1.01
C VAL A 48 -5.41 -0.14 -0.51
N ASN A 49 -5.07 -1.29 -1.10
CA ASN A 49 -4.90 -1.43 -2.54
C ASN A 49 -6.01 -2.32 -3.11
N LYS A 50 -6.60 -1.89 -4.19
CA LYS A 50 -7.57 -2.67 -4.94
C LYS A 50 -6.97 -3.04 -6.30
N PHE A 51 -7.08 -4.32 -6.66
CA PHE A 51 -6.56 -4.85 -7.92
C PHE A 51 -7.70 -5.44 -8.77
N ASP A 52 -7.49 -5.51 -10.08
CA ASP A 52 -8.46 -6.07 -11.02
C ASP A 52 -8.57 -7.59 -10.92
N SER A 53 -7.51 -8.27 -10.43
CA SER A 53 -7.48 -9.71 -10.28
C SER A 53 -6.50 -10.13 -9.18
N LYS A 54 -6.66 -11.35 -8.68
CA LYS A 54 -5.73 -11.96 -7.73
C LYS A 54 -4.33 -12.11 -8.33
N GLU A 55 -4.27 -12.46 -9.61
CA GLU A 55 -3.00 -12.60 -10.33
C GLU A 55 -2.23 -11.29 -10.38
N SER A 56 -2.90 -10.19 -10.72
CA SER A 56 -2.29 -8.86 -10.71
C SER A 56 -1.79 -8.47 -9.33
N ALA A 57 -2.57 -8.78 -8.29
CA ALA A 57 -2.17 -8.51 -6.91
C ALA A 57 -0.89 -9.26 -6.53
N GLU A 58 -0.76 -10.52 -6.92
CA GLU A 58 0.45 -11.31 -6.64
C GLU A 58 1.68 -10.78 -7.37
N LYS A 59 1.54 -10.39 -8.63
CA LYS A 59 2.63 -9.76 -9.40
C LYS A 59 3.06 -8.45 -8.77
N SER A 60 2.10 -7.65 -8.32
CA SER A 60 2.37 -6.37 -7.67
C SER A 60 3.07 -6.53 -6.33
N LYS A 61 2.78 -7.60 -5.59
CA LYS A 61 3.38 -7.87 -4.29
C LYS A 61 4.91 -7.96 -4.38
N GLU A 62 5.42 -8.65 -5.38
CA GLU A 62 6.86 -8.80 -5.58
C GLU A 62 7.53 -7.45 -5.84
N LEU A 63 6.92 -6.62 -6.68
CA LEU A 63 7.43 -5.27 -6.98
C LEU A 63 7.46 -4.40 -5.73
N VAL A 64 6.41 -4.42 -4.93
CA VAL A 64 6.33 -3.65 -3.68
C VAL A 64 7.38 -4.13 -2.67
N ILE A 65 7.52 -5.43 -2.50
CA ILE A 65 8.51 -6.01 -1.58
C ILE A 65 9.92 -5.60 -1.99
N ASN A 66 10.24 -5.65 -3.28
CA ASN A 66 11.56 -5.25 -3.78
C ASN A 66 11.85 -3.77 -3.51
N LYS A 67 10.86 -2.90 -3.68
CA LYS A 67 11.01 -1.47 -3.37
C LYS A 67 11.17 -1.22 -1.87
N LEU A 68 10.48 -1.97 -1.03
CA LEU A 68 10.57 -1.85 0.42
C LEU A 68 11.88 -2.41 0.98
N LYS A 69 12.45 -3.44 0.35
CA LYS A 69 13.74 -4.00 0.77
C LYS A 69 14.89 -3.02 0.66
N SER A 70 14.79 -2.04 -0.20
CA SER A 70 15.82 -0.99 -0.31
C SER A 70 15.81 -0.04 0.89
N ASN A 71 14.80 -0.15 1.76
CA ASN A 71 14.64 0.69 2.95
C ASN A 71 14.37 -0.20 4.17
N SER A 72 15.46 -0.64 4.81
CA SER A 72 15.44 -1.62 5.90
C SER A 72 14.77 -1.13 7.19
N ASN A 73 14.47 0.18 7.31
CA ASN A 73 13.89 0.76 8.51
C ASN A 73 12.36 0.72 8.53
N ILE A 74 11.73 0.36 7.41
CA ILE A 74 10.28 0.27 7.32
C ILE A 74 9.81 -1.11 7.76
N LYS A 75 8.90 -1.16 8.73
CA LYS A 75 8.26 -2.40 9.15
C LYS A 75 6.91 -2.49 8.47
N VAL A 76 6.67 -3.59 7.78
CA VAL A 76 5.48 -3.78 6.96
C VAL A 76 4.78 -5.09 7.31
N GLU A 77 3.47 -5.02 7.52
CA GLU A 77 2.60 -6.19 7.62
C GLU A 77 1.60 -6.12 6.47
N ILE A 78 1.44 -7.21 5.74
CA ILE A 78 0.56 -7.28 4.57
C ILE A 78 -0.55 -8.29 4.83
N PHE A 79 -1.79 -7.84 4.64
CA PHE A 79 -2.98 -8.67 4.75
C PHE A 79 -3.71 -8.67 3.42
N GLU A 80 -4.23 -9.82 3.00
CA GLU A 80 -4.98 -9.93 1.76
C GLU A 80 -6.34 -10.56 2.01
N GLY A 81 -7.36 -10.06 1.33
CA GLY A 81 -8.70 -10.60 1.45
C GLY A 81 -9.64 -9.92 0.47
N ASN A 82 -10.85 -10.43 0.42
CA ASN A 82 -11.92 -9.85 -0.38
C ASN A 82 -12.77 -8.95 0.49
N ARG A 83 -13.22 -7.84 -0.07
CA ARG A 83 -14.20 -7.01 0.61
C ARG A 83 -15.48 -7.82 0.81
N SER A 84 -15.93 -7.96 2.06
CA SER A 84 -17.21 -8.59 2.34
C SER A 84 -18.37 -7.75 1.83
N PHE A 85 -18.36 -6.48 2.19
CA PHE A 85 -19.34 -5.52 1.73
C PHE A 85 -18.88 -4.09 1.98
N ILE A 86 -19.55 -3.15 1.36
CA ILE A 86 -19.41 -1.72 1.65
C ILE A 86 -20.82 -1.13 1.81
N ILE A 87 -20.99 -0.31 2.83
CA ILE A 87 -22.20 0.45 3.03
C ILE A 87 -21.84 1.92 3.01
N GLU A 88 -22.48 2.67 2.15
CA GLU A 88 -22.29 4.10 2.06
C GLU A 88 -23.60 4.80 2.43
N LYS A 89 -23.49 5.83 3.26
CA LYS A 89 -24.64 6.65 3.65
C LYS A 89 -24.67 7.89 2.78
N SER A 90 -25.76 8.05 2.07
CA SER A 90 -26.00 9.21 1.19
C SER A 90 -26.56 10.41 1.96
#